data_ec9c746b862e815367ff0708401713a9
#
_entry.id   ec9c746b862e815367ff0708401713a9
#
_cell.length_a   1.000
_cell.length_b   1.000
_cell.length_c   1.000
_cell.angle_alpha   90.00
_cell.angle_beta   90.00
_cell.angle_gamma   90.00
#
_symmetry.space_group_name_H-M   'P 1'
#
loop_
_entity.id
_entity.type
_entity.pdbx_description
1 polymer ?
#
loop_
_entity_poly.entity_id
_entity_poly.type
_entity_poly.pdbx_seq_one_letter_code
_entity_poly.pdbx_strand_id
1 'polypeptide(L)'
;MSLSVAAGECVHVLGPNGSGKTTLLRVIAGLLTPEQGAVEWGGRATRERRDDWCAAISYLAHSDALKPELTARENLAFDAGLRRRIRDGEIDAALGEVGLAHAQDQPAGFLSAGQRRRLAMARVTLAAAPFWILDEPYTNLDSAGAALVAGLIGRHLDAGGAALVAAHQPPTIPHHVPRRVELAS
;
A
#
# COMPACT_ATOMS: atom_id res chain seq x y z
N MET A 1 -3.55 -9.13 -21.00
CA MET A 1 -2.78 -7.92 -20.63
C MET A 1 -1.46 -8.37 -20.02
N SER A 2 -0.34 -7.73 -20.36
CA SER A 2 0.96 -7.96 -19.70
C SER A 2 1.40 -6.66 -19.02
N LEU A 3 1.86 -6.76 -17.79
CA LEU A 3 2.33 -5.64 -16.97
C LEU A 3 3.60 -6.07 -16.24
N SER A 4 4.62 -5.21 -16.25
CA SER A 4 5.84 -5.38 -15.44
C SER A 4 6.05 -4.15 -14.57
N VAL A 5 6.70 -4.31 -13.43
CA VAL A 5 7.13 -3.21 -12.55
C VAL A 5 8.56 -3.47 -12.13
N ALA A 6 9.44 -2.51 -12.36
CA ALA A 6 10.85 -2.60 -11.98
C ALA A 6 11.11 -1.96 -10.61
N ALA A 7 12.27 -2.26 -10.02
CA ALA A 7 12.72 -1.56 -8.82
C ALA A 7 12.87 -0.05 -9.09
N GLY A 8 12.45 0.78 -8.15
CA GLY A 8 12.39 2.24 -8.29
C GLY A 8 11.22 2.75 -9.15
N GLU A 9 10.38 1.85 -9.69
CA GLU A 9 9.27 2.23 -10.57
C GLU A 9 7.94 2.31 -9.81
N CYS A 10 7.16 3.35 -10.13
CA CYS A 10 5.75 3.43 -9.79
C CYS A 10 4.90 3.26 -11.05
N VAL A 11 3.92 2.37 -11.00
CA VAL A 11 2.93 2.21 -12.06
C VAL A 11 1.56 2.62 -11.54
N HIS A 12 0.94 3.59 -12.24
CA HIS A 12 -0.45 3.97 -11.99
C HIS A 12 -1.40 3.20 -12.91
N VAL A 13 -2.28 2.42 -12.29
CA VAL A 13 -3.40 1.75 -12.98
C VAL A 13 -4.59 2.68 -12.98
N LEU A 14 -4.97 3.14 -14.14
CA LEU A 14 -6.06 4.08 -14.38
C LEU A 14 -7.24 3.37 -15.05
N GLY A 15 -8.41 3.94 -14.95
CA GLY A 15 -9.62 3.42 -15.59
C GLY A 15 -10.89 3.81 -14.82
N PRO A 16 -12.05 3.73 -15.46
CA PRO A 16 -13.33 4.06 -14.81
C PRO A 16 -13.66 3.08 -13.66
N ASN A 17 -14.70 3.40 -12.90
CA ASN A 17 -15.23 2.47 -11.91
C ASN A 17 -15.72 1.20 -12.61
N GLY A 18 -15.41 0.04 -12.04
CA GLY A 18 -15.77 -1.25 -12.64
C GLY A 18 -14.80 -1.77 -13.71
N SER A 19 -13.76 -1.02 -14.13
CA SER A 19 -12.78 -1.50 -15.12
C SER A 19 -11.85 -2.63 -14.66
N GLY A 20 -12.00 -3.10 -13.42
CA GLY A 20 -11.21 -4.22 -12.90
C GLY A 20 -9.92 -3.84 -12.18
N LYS A 21 -9.66 -2.56 -11.86
CA LYS A 21 -8.45 -2.13 -11.13
C LYS A 21 -8.22 -2.93 -9.85
N THR A 22 -9.19 -2.95 -8.95
CA THR A 22 -9.15 -3.72 -7.70
C THR A 22 -8.95 -5.22 -7.94
N THR A 23 -9.61 -5.77 -8.98
CA THR A 23 -9.46 -7.18 -9.36
C THR A 23 -8.03 -7.47 -9.80
N LEU A 24 -7.45 -6.64 -10.65
CA LEU A 24 -6.05 -6.75 -11.05
C LEU A 24 -5.11 -6.71 -9.85
N LEU A 25 -5.28 -5.73 -8.96
CA LEU A 25 -4.45 -5.63 -7.76
C LEU A 25 -4.58 -6.87 -6.86
N ARG A 26 -5.78 -7.40 -6.69
CA ARG A 26 -6.02 -8.64 -5.92
C ARG A 26 -5.39 -9.88 -6.56
N VAL A 27 -5.42 -9.98 -7.88
CA VAL A 27 -4.73 -11.05 -8.62
C VAL A 27 -3.22 -10.94 -8.39
N ILE A 28 -2.65 -9.75 -8.54
CA ILE A 28 -1.21 -9.53 -8.31
C ILE A 28 -0.85 -9.80 -6.85
N ALA A 29 -1.66 -9.40 -5.90
CA ALA A 29 -1.45 -9.69 -4.47
C ALA A 29 -1.61 -11.19 -4.11
N GLY A 30 -2.03 -12.05 -5.05
CA GLY A 30 -2.27 -13.47 -4.81
C GLY A 30 -3.55 -13.77 -4.01
N LEU A 31 -4.46 -12.79 -3.92
CA LEU A 31 -5.78 -12.93 -3.27
C LEU A 31 -6.84 -13.52 -4.21
N LEU A 32 -6.61 -13.45 -5.51
CA LEU A 32 -7.43 -14.06 -6.55
C LEU A 32 -6.55 -14.81 -7.53
N THR A 33 -7.04 -15.94 -8.04
CA THR A 33 -6.37 -16.69 -9.10
C THR A 33 -6.71 -16.09 -10.46
N PRO A 34 -5.74 -15.79 -11.33
CA PRO A 34 -6.04 -15.33 -12.68
C PRO A 34 -6.67 -16.45 -13.51
N GLU A 35 -7.63 -16.12 -14.35
CA GLU A 35 -8.22 -17.09 -15.29
C GLU A 35 -7.19 -17.57 -16.32
N GLN A 36 -6.32 -16.66 -16.76
CA GLN A 36 -5.24 -16.95 -17.71
C GLN A 36 -3.98 -16.17 -17.34
N GLY A 37 -2.82 -16.73 -17.70
CA GLY A 37 -1.54 -16.12 -17.41
C GLY A 37 -1.02 -16.44 -15.99
N ALA A 38 0.00 -15.73 -15.57
CA ALA A 38 0.63 -15.89 -14.27
C ALA A 38 1.14 -14.56 -13.74
N VAL A 39 1.27 -14.47 -12.42
CA VAL A 39 2.03 -13.41 -11.75
C VAL A 39 3.41 -13.96 -11.43
N GLU A 40 4.45 -13.23 -11.79
CA GLU A 40 5.84 -13.62 -11.56
C GLU A 40 6.57 -12.59 -10.69
N TRP A 41 7.45 -13.08 -9.84
CA TRP A 41 8.36 -12.30 -9.03
C TRP A 41 9.79 -12.84 -9.20
N GLY A 42 10.70 -11.97 -9.70
CA GLY A 42 12.07 -12.39 -9.99
C GLY A 42 12.14 -13.55 -11.02
N GLY A 43 11.24 -13.55 -12.01
CA GLY A 43 11.19 -14.57 -13.08
C GLY A 43 10.61 -15.91 -12.64
N ARG A 44 9.94 -16.00 -11.51
CA ARG A 44 9.30 -17.22 -11.00
C ARG A 44 7.84 -16.96 -10.67
N ALA A 45 6.98 -17.93 -10.93
CA ALA A 45 5.56 -17.82 -10.63
C ALA A 45 5.32 -17.70 -9.11
N THR A 46 4.59 -16.65 -8.70
CA THR A 46 4.34 -16.36 -7.28
C THR A 46 3.56 -17.47 -6.57
N ARG A 47 2.74 -18.24 -7.30
CA ARG A 47 2.02 -19.39 -6.77
C ARG A 47 2.93 -20.53 -6.28
N GLU A 48 4.13 -20.66 -6.86
CA GLU A 48 5.11 -21.69 -6.50
C GLU A 48 5.93 -21.29 -5.27
N ARG A 49 5.97 -20.00 -4.95
CA ARG A 49 6.71 -19.40 -3.82
C ARG A 49 5.84 -18.42 -3.06
N ARG A 50 4.68 -18.89 -2.63
CA ARG A 50 3.65 -18.03 -2.02
C ARG A 50 4.16 -17.28 -0.79
N ASP A 51 4.92 -17.94 0.07
CA ASP A 51 5.43 -17.34 1.31
C ASP A 51 6.43 -16.21 1.00
N ASP A 52 7.34 -16.43 0.04
CA ASP A 52 8.28 -15.40 -0.42
C ASP A 52 7.54 -14.20 -1.03
N TRP A 53 6.49 -14.47 -1.82
CA TRP A 53 5.66 -13.43 -2.42
C TRP A 53 4.90 -12.64 -1.34
N CYS A 54 4.27 -13.30 -0.39
CA CYS A 54 3.58 -12.64 0.73
C CYS A 54 4.53 -11.80 1.58
N ALA A 55 5.78 -12.22 1.74
CA ALA A 55 6.80 -11.43 2.42
C ALA A 55 7.28 -10.23 1.60
N ALA A 56 7.29 -10.35 0.26
CA ALA A 56 7.76 -9.32 -0.66
C ALA A 56 6.75 -8.19 -0.89
N ILE A 57 5.47 -8.37 -0.56
CA ILE A 57 4.44 -7.36 -0.83
C ILE A 57 3.87 -6.72 0.43
N SER A 58 3.47 -5.46 0.31
CA SER A 58 2.52 -4.84 1.22
C SER A 58 1.29 -4.37 0.45
N TYR A 59 0.11 -4.82 0.85
CA TYR A 59 -1.14 -4.53 0.16
C TYR A 59 -2.02 -3.60 0.99
N LEU A 60 -2.33 -2.43 0.44
CA LEU A 60 -3.36 -1.52 0.92
C LEU A 60 -4.63 -1.77 0.10
N ALA A 61 -5.62 -2.37 0.72
CA ALA A 61 -6.93 -2.57 0.11
C ALA A 61 -7.75 -1.27 0.10
N HIS A 62 -8.87 -1.30 -0.63
CA HIS A 62 -9.84 -0.20 -0.60
C HIS A 62 -10.37 0.05 0.82
N SER A 63 -10.63 -1.00 1.61
CA SER A 63 -10.89 -0.89 3.05
C SER A 63 -9.59 -0.81 3.83
N ASP A 64 -9.56 -0.01 4.90
CA ASP A 64 -8.34 0.22 5.69
C ASP A 64 -7.87 -1.02 6.47
N ALA A 65 -8.74 -2.04 6.63
CA ALA A 65 -8.47 -3.29 7.35
C ALA A 65 -7.91 -3.06 8.77
N LEU A 66 -8.37 -2.03 9.45
CA LEU A 66 -8.03 -1.71 10.83
C LEU A 66 -9.01 -2.40 11.78
N LYS A 67 -8.53 -2.73 12.97
CA LYS A 67 -9.35 -3.21 14.09
C LYS A 67 -9.83 -1.98 14.85
N PRO A 68 -11.15 -1.67 14.84
CA PRO A 68 -11.67 -0.42 15.38
C PRO A 68 -11.51 -0.32 16.90
N GLU A 69 -11.45 -1.46 17.60
CA GLU A 69 -11.32 -1.54 19.06
C GLU A 69 -9.88 -1.31 19.54
N LEU A 70 -8.90 -1.57 18.67
CA LEU A 70 -7.49 -1.36 18.98
C LEU A 70 -7.10 0.10 18.73
N THR A 71 -6.19 0.60 19.55
CA THR A 71 -5.58 1.92 19.34
C THR A 71 -4.78 1.96 18.04
N ALA A 72 -4.40 3.15 17.57
CA ALA A 72 -3.54 3.31 16.41
C ALA A 72 -2.22 2.55 16.59
N ARG A 73 -1.61 2.66 17.76
CA ARG A 73 -0.38 1.95 18.15
C ARG A 73 -0.56 0.44 18.11
N GLU A 74 -1.62 -0.08 18.73
CA GLU A 74 -1.90 -1.51 18.79
C GLU A 74 -2.21 -2.12 17.42
N ASN A 75 -2.91 -1.37 16.53
CA ASN A 75 -3.12 -1.78 15.14
C ASN A 75 -1.79 -2.00 14.42
N LEU A 76 -0.83 -1.05 14.55
CA LEU A 76 0.49 -1.19 13.93
C LEU A 76 1.29 -2.33 14.55
N ALA A 77 1.28 -2.45 15.88
CA ALA A 77 1.99 -3.53 16.60
C ALA A 77 1.47 -4.91 16.18
N PHE A 78 0.15 -5.07 16.09
CA PHE A 78 -0.50 -6.32 15.69
C PHE A 78 -0.09 -6.73 14.27
N ASP A 79 -0.27 -5.83 13.30
CA ASP A 79 -0.03 -6.16 11.88
C ASP A 79 1.45 -6.41 11.60
N ALA A 80 2.33 -5.55 12.11
CA ALA A 80 3.75 -5.67 11.90
C ALA A 80 4.34 -6.89 12.65
N GLY A 81 3.84 -7.19 13.84
CA GLY A 81 4.26 -8.34 14.64
C GLY A 81 3.97 -9.69 13.98
N LEU A 82 2.97 -9.76 13.09
CA LEU A 82 2.69 -10.95 12.28
C LEU A 82 3.73 -11.18 11.17
N ARG A 83 4.48 -10.15 10.78
CA ARG A 83 5.41 -10.18 9.65
C ARG A 83 6.87 -10.24 10.07
N ARG A 84 7.23 -9.50 11.10
CA ARG A 84 8.61 -9.38 11.57
C ARG A 84 8.69 -8.89 13.02
N ARG A 85 9.85 -9.03 13.60
CA ARG A 85 10.14 -8.38 14.88
C ARG A 85 10.23 -6.87 14.68
N ILE A 86 9.49 -6.12 15.50
CA ILE A 86 9.53 -4.66 15.55
C ILE A 86 10.58 -4.20 16.54
N ARG A 87 11.38 -3.21 16.17
CA ARG A 87 12.35 -2.57 17.03
C ARG A 87 11.71 -1.46 17.85
N ASP A 88 12.31 -1.13 18.98
CA ASP A 88 11.84 -0.02 19.81
C ASP A 88 11.81 1.29 19.00
N GLY A 89 10.72 2.05 19.16
CA GLY A 89 10.51 3.33 18.48
C GLY A 89 10.04 3.26 17.03
N GLU A 90 10.06 2.10 16.34
CA GLU A 90 9.62 2.03 14.93
C GLU A 90 8.12 2.39 14.76
N ILE A 91 7.28 1.99 15.71
CA ILE A 91 5.85 2.31 15.67
C ILE A 91 5.64 3.80 15.88
N ASP A 92 6.36 4.41 16.82
CA ASP A 92 6.28 5.85 17.09
C ASP A 92 6.73 6.67 15.88
N ALA A 93 7.81 6.25 15.25
CA ALA A 93 8.31 6.85 14.02
C ALA A 93 7.27 6.75 12.89
N ALA A 94 6.67 5.57 12.68
CA ALA A 94 5.65 5.38 11.66
C ALA A 94 4.39 6.22 11.92
N LEU A 95 3.94 6.33 13.17
CA LEU A 95 2.83 7.21 13.55
C LEU A 95 3.18 8.69 13.35
N GLY A 96 4.41 9.08 13.66
CA GLY A 96 4.92 10.43 13.41
C GLY A 96 4.95 10.76 11.92
N GLU A 97 5.42 9.84 11.07
CA GLU A 97 5.47 10.03 9.62
C GLU A 97 4.11 10.28 8.98
N VAL A 98 3.05 9.66 9.50
CA VAL A 98 1.68 9.86 9.01
C VAL A 98 0.91 10.94 9.78
N GLY A 99 1.56 11.66 10.69
CA GLY A 99 0.97 12.74 11.48
C GLY A 99 -0.08 12.27 12.48
N LEU A 100 0.10 11.07 13.07
CA LEU A 100 -0.82 10.48 14.04
C LEU A 100 -0.20 10.25 15.43
N ALA A 101 0.97 10.84 15.72
CA ALA A 101 1.60 10.73 17.04
C ALA A 101 0.67 11.20 18.17
N HIS A 102 -0.12 12.25 17.94
CA HIS A 102 -1.08 12.79 18.92
C HIS A 102 -2.28 11.86 19.17
N ALA A 103 -2.57 10.91 18.30
CA ALA A 103 -3.72 10.00 18.36
C ALA A 103 -3.31 8.53 18.54
N GLN A 104 -2.07 8.29 18.94
CA GLN A 104 -1.48 6.95 19.04
C GLN A 104 -2.26 5.99 19.97
N ASP A 105 -2.80 6.51 21.06
CA ASP A 105 -3.54 5.77 22.09
C ASP A 105 -5.07 5.85 21.88
N GLN A 106 -5.51 6.47 20.80
CA GLN A 106 -6.93 6.53 20.44
C GLN A 106 -7.34 5.27 19.67
N PRO A 107 -8.47 4.59 20.05
CA PRO A 107 -8.99 3.49 19.26
C PRO A 107 -9.31 3.90 17.83
N ALA A 108 -8.94 3.05 16.86
CA ALA A 108 -9.06 3.37 15.44
C ALA A 108 -10.50 3.67 14.99
N GLY A 109 -11.49 3.15 15.70
CA GLY A 109 -12.91 3.45 15.46
C GLY A 109 -13.27 4.92 15.65
N PHE A 110 -12.53 5.67 16.49
CA PHE A 110 -12.76 7.10 16.73
C PHE A 110 -11.94 8.01 15.82
N LEU A 111 -11.04 7.47 15.02
CA LEU A 111 -10.28 8.24 14.04
C LEU A 111 -11.19 8.69 12.88
N SER A 112 -10.92 9.85 12.32
CA SER A 112 -11.57 10.28 11.07
C SER A 112 -11.22 9.33 9.92
N ALA A 113 -12.00 9.34 8.83
CA ALA A 113 -11.70 8.53 7.66
C ALA A 113 -10.30 8.78 7.09
N GLY A 114 -9.88 10.05 7.02
CA GLY A 114 -8.52 10.41 6.58
C GLY A 114 -7.44 9.95 7.56
N GLN A 115 -7.68 10.01 8.87
CA GLN A 115 -6.76 9.48 9.88
C GLN A 115 -6.63 7.95 9.75
N ARG A 116 -7.74 7.23 9.57
CA ARG A 116 -7.69 5.78 9.32
C ARG A 116 -6.92 5.45 8.07
N ARG A 117 -7.12 6.20 6.97
CA ARG A 117 -6.37 5.99 5.72
C ARG A 117 -4.88 6.20 5.93
N ARG A 118 -4.47 7.25 6.65
CA ARG A 118 -3.06 7.49 7.00
C ARG A 118 -2.49 6.40 7.91
N LEU A 119 -3.27 5.89 8.87
CA LEU A 119 -2.86 4.76 9.72
C LEU A 119 -2.66 3.47 8.89
N ALA A 120 -3.55 3.22 7.93
CA ALA A 120 -3.40 2.09 7.01
C ALA A 120 -2.13 2.23 6.12
N MET A 121 -1.76 3.45 5.73
CA MET A 121 -0.46 3.69 5.07
C MET A 121 0.73 3.46 5.99
N ALA A 122 0.66 3.83 7.27
CA ALA A 122 1.72 3.52 8.24
C ALA A 122 1.95 2.00 8.38
N ARG A 123 0.91 1.17 8.28
CA ARG A 123 1.04 -0.29 8.20
C ARG A 123 1.85 -0.73 6.98
N VAL A 124 1.60 -0.11 5.82
CA VAL A 124 2.33 -0.41 4.58
C VAL A 124 3.80 -0.09 4.73
N THR A 125 4.14 1.08 5.25
CA THR A 125 5.55 1.49 5.46
C THR A 125 6.25 0.59 6.48
N LEU A 126 5.59 0.29 7.58
CA LEU A 126 6.14 -0.51 8.68
C LEU A 126 6.37 -1.97 8.29
N ALA A 127 5.64 -2.50 7.31
CA ALA A 127 5.84 -3.85 6.77
C ALA A 127 7.21 -4.03 6.10
N ALA A 128 7.87 -2.95 5.69
CA ALA A 128 9.18 -2.93 5.03
C ALA A 128 9.29 -3.87 3.79
N ALA A 129 8.17 -4.08 3.10
CA ALA A 129 8.10 -4.91 1.90
C ALA A 129 8.63 -4.14 0.67
N PRO A 130 9.42 -4.78 -0.22
CA PRO A 130 9.97 -4.11 -1.39
C PRO A 130 8.94 -3.72 -2.45
N PHE A 131 7.77 -4.33 -2.48
CA PHE A 131 6.73 -4.02 -3.45
C PHE A 131 5.42 -3.62 -2.78
N TRP A 132 4.94 -2.41 -3.09
CA TRP A 132 3.67 -1.90 -2.58
C TRP A 132 2.58 -2.03 -3.63
N ILE A 133 1.45 -2.59 -3.22
CA ILE A 133 0.22 -2.67 -4.02
C ILE A 133 -0.83 -1.82 -3.30
N LEU A 134 -1.25 -0.71 -3.92
CA LEU A 134 -2.06 0.31 -3.26
C LEU A 134 -3.37 0.54 -4.03
N ASP A 135 -4.50 0.19 -3.41
CA ASP A 135 -5.83 0.38 -3.98
C ASP A 135 -6.47 1.65 -3.41
N GLU A 136 -6.58 2.69 -4.24
CA GLU A 136 -7.12 4.01 -3.91
C GLU A 136 -6.47 4.66 -2.66
N PRO A 137 -5.13 4.76 -2.56
CA PRO A 137 -4.45 5.18 -1.33
C PRO A 137 -4.78 6.60 -0.89
N TYR A 138 -5.35 7.42 -1.76
CA TYR A 138 -5.65 8.84 -1.53
C TYR A 138 -7.10 9.11 -1.11
N THR A 139 -7.94 8.08 -1.07
CA THR A 139 -9.37 8.22 -0.70
C THR A 139 -9.51 8.76 0.72
N ASN A 140 -10.45 9.68 0.92
CA ASN A 140 -10.74 10.38 2.18
C ASN A 140 -9.61 11.28 2.70
N LEU A 141 -8.60 11.58 1.90
CA LEU A 141 -7.52 12.50 2.26
C LEU A 141 -7.79 13.89 1.68
N ASP A 142 -7.45 14.91 2.45
CA ASP A 142 -7.29 16.26 1.96
C ASP A 142 -5.99 16.40 1.15
N SER A 143 -5.74 17.57 0.58
CA SER A 143 -4.53 17.83 -0.21
C SER A 143 -3.23 17.57 0.55
N ALA A 144 -3.18 17.91 1.84
CA ALA A 144 -2.01 17.69 2.68
C ALA A 144 -1.79 16.20 2.96
N GLY A 145 -2.86 15.46 3.27
CA GLY A 145 -2.81 14.00 3.44
C GLY A 145 -2.43 13.27 2.16
N ALA A 146 -2.96 13.71 1.01
CA ALA A 146 -2.59 13.15 -0.28
C ALA A 146 -1.11 13.40 -0.63
N ALA A 147 -0.60 14.61 -0.37
CA ALA A 147 0.82 14.94 -0.56
C ALA A 147 1.72 14.12 0.37
N LEU A 148 1.30 13.91 1.63
CA LEU A 148 2.01 13.06 2.58
C LEU A 148 2.14 11.63 2.04
N VAL A 149 1.04 11.02 1.59
CA VAL A 149 1.05 9.66 1.02
C VAL A 149 1.91 9.59 -0.25
N ALA A 150 1.82 10.59 -1.13
CA ALA A 150 2.68 10.67 -2.31
C ALA A 150 4.17 10.76 -1.92
N GLY A 151 4.50 11.51 -0.85
CA GLY A 151 5.85 11.57 -0.29
C GLY A 151 6.35 10.23 0.28
N LEU A 152 5.46 9.46 0.94
CA LEU A 152 5.79 8.10 1.41
C LEU A 152 6.14 7.18 0.24
N ILE A 153 5.33 7.22 -0.84
CA ILE A 153 5.61 6.45 -2.05
C ILE A 153 6.94 6.88 -2.66
N GLY A 154 7.20 8.19 -2.80
CA GLY A 154 8.46 8.71 -3.34
C GLY A 154 9.67 8.17 -2.57
N ARG A 155 9.68 8.28 -1.23
CA ARG A 155 10.77 7.73 -0.40
C ARG A 155 10.95 6.22 -0.54
N HIS A 156 9.85 5.49 -0.71
CA HIS A 156 9.92 4.05 -0.96
C HIS A 156 10.61 3.73 -2.29
N LEU A 157 10.30 4.49 -3.34
CA LEU A 157 10.94 4.35 -4.65
C LEU A 157 12.42 4.75 -4.60
N ASP A 158 12.78 5.84 -3.91
CA ASP A 158 14.16 6.29 -3.69
C ASP A 158 15.01 5.23 -2.98
N ALA A 159 14.38 4.45 -2.09
CA ALA A 159 15.01 3.33 -1.41
C ALA A 159 15.12 2.04 -2.27
N GLY A 160 14.75 2.11 -3.54
CA GLY A 160 14.77 0.98 -4.50
C GLY A 160 13.53 0.09 -4.44
N GLY A 161 12.50 0.47 -3.70
CA GLY A 161 11.21 -0.21 -3.71
C GLY A 161 10.45 0.00 -5.02
N ALA A 162 9.32 -0.66 -5.19
CA ALA A 162 8.44 -0.50 -6.33
C ALA A 162 6.98 -0.36 -5.87
N ALA A 163 6.14 0.31 -6.67
CA ALA A 163 4.74 0.52 -6.32
C ALA A 163 3.80 0.33 -7.52
N LEU A 164 2.70 -0.35 -7.27
CA LEU A 164 1.54 -0.43 -8.16
C LEU A 164 0.36 0.27 -7.49
N VAL A 165 -0.13 1.34 -8.09
CA VAL A 165 -1.14 2.21 -7.49
C VAL A 165 -2.37 2.27 -8.39
N ALA A 166 -3.52 1.83 -7.90
CA ALA A 166 -4.80 2.13 -8.54
C ALA A 166 -5.37 3.39 -7.91
N ALA A 167 -5.61 4.42 -8.72
CA ALA A 167 -6.24 5.67 -8.28
C ALA A 167 -6.88 6.39 -9.47
N HIS A 168 -7.94 7.18 -9.21
CA HIS A 168 -8.59 7.96 -10.25
C HIS A 168 -7.75 9.17 -10.69
N GLN A 169 -7.27 9.95 -9.73
CA GLN A 169 -6.49 11.17 -9.94
C GLN A 169 -5.35 11.22 -8.91
N PRO A 170 -4.27 10.43 -9.15
CA PRO A 170 -3.17 10.40 -8.21
C PRO A 170 -2.43 11.75 -8.22
N PRO A 171 -2.02 12.25 -7.04
CA PRO A 171 -1.17 13.42 -6.96
C PRO A 171 0.22 13.13 -7.56
N THR A 172 0.97 14.20 -7.82
CA THR A 172 2.36 14.08 -8.25
C THR A 172 3.21 13.45 -7.14
N ILE A 173 3.97 12.42 -7.49
CA ILE A 173 4.96 11.81 -6.59
C ILE A 173 6.26 12.63 -6.72
N PRO A 174 6.83 13.15 -5.62
CA PRO A 174 8.07 13.91 -5.67
C PRO A 174 9.19 13.14 -6.38
N HIS A 175 9.89 13.80 -7.32
CA HIS A 175 11.03 13.27 -8.08
C HIS A 175 10.75 12.05 -8.96
N HIS A 176 9.51 11.58 -9.05
CA HIS A 176 9.14 10.42 -9.85
C HIS A 176 8.01 10.73 -10.83
N VAL A 177 8.10 10.16 -12.03
CA VAL A 177 7.04 10.19 -13.04
C VAL A 177 6.49 8.78 -13.19
N PRO A 178 5.33 8.48 -12.59
CA PRO A 178 4.74 7.15 -12.68
C PRO A 178 4.39 6.78 -14.13
N ARG A 179 4.68 5.55 -14.50
CA ARG A 179 4.18 4.98 -15.75
C ARG A 179 2.68 4.72 -15.63
N ARG A 180 1.91 5.13 -16.61
CA ARG A 180 0.46 4.98 -16.64
C ARG A 180 0.07 3.75 -17.45
N VAL A 181 -0.89 3.00 -16.91
CA VAL A 181 -1.52 1.85 -17.57
C VAL A 181 -3.02 2.02 -17.45
N GLU A 182 -3.70 2.08 -18.58
CA GLU A 182 -5.15 2.25 -18.63
C GLU A 182 -5.82 0.89 -18.81
N LEU A 183 -6.79 0.60 -17.94
CA LEU A 183 -7.71 -0.51 -18.13
C LEU A 183 -8.89 -0.04 -18.94
N ALA A 184 -9.06 -0.64 -20.12
CA ALA A 184 -10.26 -0.43 -20.94
C ALA A 184 -11.47 -1.08 -20.23
N SER A 185 -12.63 -0.49 -20.46
CA SER A 185 -13.93 -1.02 -20.02
C SER A 185 -14.28 -2.27 -20.79
#